data_81fe4052f25b973aaba46fa2c71f6474
#
_entry.id   81fe4052f25b973aaba46fa2c71f6474
#
_cell.length_a   1.000
_cell.length_b   1.000
_cell.length_c   1.000
_cell.angle_alpha   90.00
_cell.angle_beta   90.00
_cell.angle_gamma   90.00
#
_symmetry.space_group_name_H-M   'P 1'
#
loop_
_entity.id
_entity.type
_entity.pdbx_description
1 polymer ?
#
loop_
_entity_poly.entity_id
_entity_poly.type
_entity_poly.pdbx_seq_one_letter_code
_entity_poly.pdbx_strand_id
1 'polypeptide(L)'
;NGDLNFEEGGNPVQMNRIIVGKDPVLIDTYAAHLLGFSVDEIPYITMAEDIGVGTTDLVNADIVELNKATRLRRLTPSRRVQQLSRYIVEDSACSACYGSLIYALERLDKKGLLNKLKGKLYIGQGYKNKQSDGIGIGSCTSGFTKHVKGCPPKARDIVEYLQGLI
;
A
#
# COMPACT_ATOMS: atom_id res chain seq x y z
N ASN A 1 9.70 -9.59 1.25
CA ASN A 1 8.74 -8.81 0.50
C ASN A 1 7.37 -9.48 0.53
N GLY A 2 6.29 -8.71 0.51
CA GLY A 2 4.91 -9.21 0.40
C GLY A 2 4.39 -9.11 -1.04
N ASP A 3 3.34 -9.85 -1.34
CA ASP A 3 2.63 -9.79 -2.62
C ASP A 3 1.58 -8.65 -2.68
N LEU A 4 1.45 -7.89 -1.60
CA LEU A 4 0.66 -6.66 -1.52
C LEU A 4 1.59 -5.44 -1.48
N ASN A 5 1.10 -4.30 -1.98
CA ASN A 5 1.86 -3.04 -2.01
C ASN A 5 1.90 -2.33 -0.64
N PHE A 6 1.76 -3.07 0.46
CA PHE A 6 1.68 -2.52 1.81
C PHE A 6 2.60 -3.28 2.77
N GLU A 7 3.01 -2.62 3.81
CA GLU A 7 3.89 -3.17 4.84
C GLU A 7 3.26 -4.34 5.61
N GLU A 8 1.93 -4.32 5.75
CA GLU A 8 1.21 -5.34 6.51
C GLU A 8 0.26 -6.14 5.62
N GLY A 9 0.10 -7.42 5.93
CA GLY A 9 -0.99 -8.25 5.42
C GLY A 9 -0.75 -8.98 4.11
N GLY A 10 0.41 -8.84 3.47
CA GLY A 10 0.76 -9.61 2.28
C GLY A 10 1.27 -11.02 2.58
N ASN A 11 1.15 -11.93 1.62
CA ASN A 11 1.88 -13.18 1.70
C ASN A 11 3.37 -12.94 1.40
N PRO A 12 4.30 -13.57 2.11
CA PRO A 12 5.72 -13.34 1.87
C PRO A 12 6.13 -13.86 0.49
N VAL A 13 6.88 -13.04 -0.23
CA VAL A 13 7.50 -13.41 -1.51
C VAL A 13 8.99 -13.57 -1.31
N GLN A 14 9.49 -14.78 -1.54
CA GLN A 14 10.90 -15.07 -1.42
C GLN A 14 11.66 -14.55 -2.66
N MET A 15 12.44 -13.50 -2.49
CA MET A 15 13.20 -12.85 -3.57
C MET A 15 14.58 -13.45 -3.76
N ASN A 16 15.14 -14.10 -2.73
CA ASN A 16 16.50 -14.70 -2.73
C ASN A 16 17.58 -13.73 -3.20
N ARG A 17 17.52 -12.47 -2.77
CA ARG A 17 18.46 -11.42 -3.16
C ARG A 17 19.02 -10.68 -1.97
N ILE A 18 20.29 -10.35 -2.08
CA ILE A 18 20.98 -9.36 -1.25
C ILE A 18 21.51 -8.31 -2.21
N ILE A 19 21.22 -7.04 -1.95
CA ILE A 19 21.66 -5.91 -2.75
C ILE A 19 22.63 -5.12 -1.89
N VAL A 20 23.80 -4.80 -2.44
CA VAL A 20 24.83 -4.02 -1.76
C VAL A 20 25.28 -2.91 -2.71
N GLY A 21 25.40 -1.70 -2.23
CA GLY A 21 25.88 -0.55 -2.99
C GLY A 21 26.40 0.56 -2.08
N LYS A 22 27.06 1.55 -2.68
CA LYS A 22 27.59 2.72 -1.96
C LYS A 22 26.61 3.89 -1.99
N ASP A 23 25.76 3.95 -2.98
CA ASP A 23 24.75 4.99 -3.17
C ASP A 23 23.40 4.50 -2.66
N PRO A 24 22.88 5.06 -1.55
CA PRO A 24 21.62 4.61 -0.96
C PRO A 24 20.41 4.92 -1.87
N VAL A 25 20.44 6.05 -2.58
CA VAL A 25 19.36 6.45 -3.51
C VAL A 25 19.28 5.49 -4.67
N LEU A 26 20.44 5.08 -5.20
CA LEU A 26 20.53 4.11 -6.29
C LEU A 26 20.02 2.72 -5.85
N ILE A 27 20.33 2.30 -4.62
CA ILE A 27 19.82 1.03 -4.05
C ILE A 27 18.30 1.07 -3.95
N ASP A 28 17.74 2.15 -3.40
CA ASP A 28 16.31 2.31 -3.23
C ASP A 28 15.58 2.41 -4.58
N THR A 29 16.17 3.13 -5.55
CA THR A 29 15.68 3.18 -6.93
C THR A 29 15.64 1.80 -7.58
N TYR A 30 16.71 1.03 -7.43
CA TYR A 30 16.76 -0.34 -7.94
C TYR A 30 15.73 -1.25 -7.26
N ALA A 31 15.59 -1.14 -5.94
CA ALA A 31 14.59 -1.88 -5.18
C ALA A 31 13.16 -1.51 -5.59
N ALA A 32 12.87 -0.22 -5.76
CA ALA A 32 11.57 0.27 -6.26
C ALA A 32 11.24 -0.35 -7.62
N HIS A 33 12.21 -0.32 -8.55
CA HIS A 33 12.05 -0.92 -9.87
C HIS A 33 11.77 -2.43 -9.82
N LEU A 34 12.45 -3.16 -8.92
CA LEU A 34 12.20 -4.59 -8.70
C LEU A 34 10.78 -4.86 -8.16
N LEU A 35 10.24 -3.93 -7.38
CA LEU A 35 8.89 -4.00 -6.81
C LEU A 35 7.81 -3.53 -7.80
N GLY A 36 8.23 -2.98 -8.95
CA GLY A 36 7.32 -2.52 -10.00
C GLY A 36 6.85 -1.08 -9.84
N PHE A 37 7.46 -0.31 -8.92
CA PHE A 37 7.22 1.12 -8.77
C PHE A 37 8.10 1.93 -9.71
N SER A 38 7.57 3.06 -10.19
CA SER A 38 8.40 4.15 -10.73
C SER A 38 8.96 5.00 -9.59
N VAL A 39 10.07 5.70 -9.85
CA VAL A 39 10.69 6.57 -8.84
C VAL A 39 9.74 7.68 -8.40
N ASP A 40 8.92 8.21 -9.33
CA ASP A 40 7.94 9.27 -9.06
C ASP A 40 6.83 8.84 -8.09
N GLU A 41 6.58 7.53 -7.97
CA GLU A 41 5.61 7.00 -7.01
C GLU A 41 6.17 6.95 -5.58
N ILE A 42 7.48 7.21 -5.40
CA ILE A 42 8.18 7.14 -4.11
C ILE A 42 8.92 8.46 -3.85
N PRO A 43 8.23 9.51 -3.41
CA PRO A 43 8.76 10.87 -3.35
C PRO A 43 10.06 11.04 -2.54
N TYR A 44 10.30 10.22 -1.50
CA TYR A 44 11.52 10.36 -0.71
C TYR A 44 12.80 10.04 -1.51
N ILE A 45 12.72 9.20 -2.54
CA ILE A 45 13.85 8.84 -3.40
C ILE A 45 14.28 10.07 -4.22
N THR A 46 13.32 10.72 -4.88
CA THR A 46 13.58 11.96 -5.64
C THR A 46 14.05 13.10 -4.75
N MET A 47 13.44 13.27 -3.57
CA MET A 47 13.88 14.27 -2.59
C MET A 47 15.31 14.02 -2.11
N ALA A 48 15.72 12.76 -1.93
CA ALA A 48 17.10 12.42 -1.54
C ALA A 48 18.11 12.72 -2.65
N GLU A 49 17.73 12.52 -3.92
CA GLU A 49 18.53 12.92 -5.07
C GLU A 49 18.66 14.45 -5.16
N ASP A 50 17.57 15.19 -5.00
CA ASP A 50 17.53 16.65 -5.06
C ASP A 50 18.47 17.31 -4.03
N ILE A 51 18.64 16.72 -2.85
CA ILE A 51 19.56 17.19 -1.82
C ILE A 51 20.98 16.60 -1.93
N GLY A 52 21.25 15.84 -2.99
CA GLY A 52 22.58 15.34 -3.31
C GLY A 52 23.06 14.13 -2.49
N VAL A 53 22.15 13.32 -1.92
CA VAL A 53 22.50 12.10 -1.18
C VAL A 53 22.99 10.99 -2.12
N GLY A 54 22.47 10.94 -3.35
CA GLY A 54 22.82 9.96 -4.37
C GLY A 54 22.10 10.24 -5.68
N THR A 55 21.98 9.24 -6.56
CA THR A 55 21.33 9.36 -7.86
C THR A 55 20.29 8.28 -8.14
N THR A 56 19.28 8.66 -8.92
CA THR A 56 18.25 7.71 -9.44
C THR A 56 18.65 7.11 -10.79
N ASP A 57 19.80 7.47 -11.35
CA ASP A 57 20.23 7.06 -12.70
C ASP A 57 20.68 5.59 -12.75
N LEU A 58 19.72 4.67 -12.90
CA LEU A 58 19.99 3.27 -13.10
C LEU A 58 20.60 2.94 -14.49
N VAL A 59 20.47 3.84 -15.46
CA VAL A 59 20.95 3.57 -16.83
C VAL A 59 22.48 3.60 -16.87
N ASN A 60 23.09 4.52 -16.12
CA ASN A 60 24.53 4.67 -16.03
C ASN A 60 25.12 3.93 -14.80
N ALA A 61 24.31 3.18 -14.05
CA ALA A 61 24.76 2.42 -12.90
C ALA A 61 25.48 1.13 -13.32
N ASP A 62 26.60 0.85 -12.67
CA ASP A 62 27.31 -0.43 -12.83
C ASP A 62 26.67 -1.49 -11.90
N ILE A 63 25.77 -2.29 -12.47
CA ILE A 63 25.05 -3.36 -11.75
C ILE A 63 25.69 -4.69 -12.03
N VAL A 64 26.37 -5.27 -11.05
CA VAL A 64 27.05 -6.56 -11.14
C VAL A 64 26.20 -7.65 -10.48
N GLU A 65 25.71 -8.60 -11.26
CA GLU A 65 25.06 -9.81 -10.74
C GLU A 65 26.09 -10.92 -10.53
N LEU A 66 26.38 -11.27 -9.28
CA LEU A 66 27.37 -12.29 -8.91
C LEU A 66 26.86 -13.73 -9.13
N ASN A 67 25.54 -13.91 -9.15
CA ASN A 67 24.91 -15.20 -9.37
C ASN A 67 23.93 -15.11 -10.54
N LYS A 68 23.71 -16.24 -11.23
CA LYS A 68 22.61 -16.34 -12.20
C LYS A 68 21.30 -16.16 -11.46
N ALA A 69 20.77 -14.95 -11.47
CA ALA A 69 19.52 -14.64 -10.84
C ALA A 69 18.35 -15.31 -11.57
N THR A 70 17.43 -15.88 -10.82
CA THR A 70 16.11 -16.21 -11.34
C THR A 70 15.51 -14.92 -11.90
N ARG A 71 14.98 -14.93 -13.13
CA ARG A 71 14.33 -13.74 -13.71
C ARG A 71 13.28 -13.24 -12.74
N LEU A 72 13.48 -12.01 -12.23
CA LEU A 72 12.47 -11.36 -11.43
C LEU A 72 11.27 -11.06 -12.31
N ARG A 73 10.16 -11.64 -11.92
CA ARG A 73 8.87 -11.19 -12.44
C ARG A 73 8.58 -9.86 -11.74
N ARG A 74 8.41 -8.77 -12.49
CA ARG A 74 7.90 -7.52 -11.93
C ARG A 74 6.64 -7.84 -11.13
N LEU A 75 6.63 -7.46 -9.88
CA LEU A 75 5.44 -7.55 -9.05
C LEU A 75 4.51 -6.44 -9.55
N THR A 76 3.60 -6.78 -10.43
CA THR A 76 2.46 -5.89 -10.71
C THR A 76 1.56 -5.87 -9.48
N PRO A 77 0.88 -4.75 -9.18
CA PRO A 77 -0.15 -4.70 -8.15
C PRO A 77 -1.04 -5.92 -8.33
N SER A 78 -1.15 -6.73 -7.28
CA SER A 78 -1.84 -8.00 -7.43
C SER A 78 -3.26 -7.72 -7.90
N ARG A 79 -3.78 -8.48 -8.84
CA ARG A 79 -5.20 -8.42 -9.26
C ARG A 79 -6.13 -8.39 -8.05
N ARG A 80 -5.63 -8.94 -6.93
CA ARG A 80 -6.31 -9.00 -5.66
C ARG A 80 -6.53 -7.62 -5.03
N VAL A 81 -5.49 -6.79 -4.94
CA VAL A 81 -5.62 -5.40 -4.45
C VAL A 81 -6.58 -4.62 -5.34
N GLN A 82 -6.47 -4.75 -6.67
CA GLN A 82 -7.38 -4.09 -7.59
C GLN A 82 -8.84 -4.53 -7.43
N GLN A 83 -9.09 -5.79 -7.09
CA GLN A 83 -10.44 -6.29 -6.80
C GLN A 83 -10.99 -5.69 -5.49
N LEU A 84 -10.18 -5.63 -4.45
CA LEU A 84 -10.56 -5.09 -3.15
C LEU A 84 -10.73 -3.58 -3.18
N SER A 85 -9.89 -2.86 -3.92
CA SER A 85 -9.97 -1.39 -4.06
C SER A 85 -11.27 -0.90 -4.70
N ARG A 86 -12.01 -1.78 -5.39
CA ARG A 86 -13.34 -1.44 -5.93
C ARG A 86 -14.35 -1.05 -4.83
N TYR A 87 -14.13 -1.46 -3.61
CA TYR A 87 -14.96 -1.09 -2.45
C TYR A 87 -14.55 0.23 -1.82
N ILE A 88 -13.43 0.81 -2.24
CA ILE A 88 -12.80 1.98 -1.62
C ILE A 88 -12.99 3.23 -2.48
N VAL A 89 -13.20 4.35 -1.82
CA VAL A 89 -13.08 5.70 -2.39
C VAL A 89 -11.99 6.40 -1.61
N GLU A 90 -10.85 6.56 -2.25
CA GLU A 90 -9.65 7.15 -1.64
C GLU A 90 -9.55 8.63 -1.98
N ASP A 91 -9.11 9.44 -1.01
CA ASP A 91 -8.70 10.82 -1.19
C ASP A 91 -7.51 11.11 -0.26
N SER A 92 -6.30 11.02 -0.79
CA SER A 92 -5.04 11.28 -0.05
C SER A 92 -4.87 10.39 1.19
N ALA A 93 -5.08 9.09 1.04
CA ALA A 93 -4.93 8.13 2.13
C ALA A 93 -3.46 7.86 2.45
N CYS A 94 -3.15 7.76 3.75
CA CYS A 94 -1.85 7.25 4.18
C CYS A 94 -1.74 5.75 3.88
N SER A 95 -0.56 5.27 3.46
CA SER A 95 -0.30 3.87 3.13
C SER A 95 -0.67 2.90 4.26
N ALA A 96 -0.36 3.25 5.51
CA ALA A 96 -0.71 2.44 6.68
C ALA A 96 -2.23 2.30 6.89
N CYS A 97 -3.01 3.38 6.68
CA CYS A 97 -4.47 3.33 6.75
C CYS A 97 -5.04 2.48 5.61
N TYR A 98 -4.54 2.70 4.39
CA TYR A 98 -5.00 1.99 3.21
C TYR A 98 -4.68 0.49 3.30
N GLY A 99 -3.46 0.14 3.75
CA GLY A 99 -3.04 -1.24 3.96
C GLY A 99 -3.91 -1.97 5.00
N SER A 100 -4.21 -1.32 6.13
CA SER A 100 -5.13 -1.86 7.14
C SER A 100 -6.53 -2.15 6.56
N LEU A 101 -7.04 -1.27 5.69
CA LEU A 101 -8.32 -1.45 5.03
C LEU A 101 -8.29 -2.61 4.03
N ILE A 102 -7.29 -2.67 3.15
CA ILE A 102 -7.13 -3.78 2.20
C ILE A 102 -7.07 -5.13 2.92
N TYR A 103 -6.29 -5.20 4.00
CA TYR A 103 -6.21 -6.42 4.82
C TYR A 103 -7.56 -6.79 5.43
N ALA A 104 -8.30 -5.81 5.93
CA ALA A 104 -9.64 -6.04 6.49
C ALA A 104 -10.62 -6.56 5.41
N LEU A 105 -10.62 -5.98 4.23
CA LEU A 105 -11.44 -6.43 3.10
C LEU A 105 -11.08 -7.85 2.66
N GLU A 106 -9.80 -8.19 2.62
CA GLU A 106 -9.37 -9.55 2.32
C GLU A 106 -9.88 -10.56 3.36
N ARG A 107 -9.87 -10.19 4.65
CA ARG A 107 -10.42 -11.03 5.72
C ARG A 107 -11.92 -11.23 5.58
N LEU A 108 -12.67 -10.18 5.22
CA LEU A 108 -14.10 -10.28 4.97
C LEU A 108 -14.40 -11.16 3.76
N ASP A 109 -13.59 -11.07 2.72
CA ASP A 109 -13.76 -11.90 1.53
C ASP A 109 -13.50 -13.39 1.81
N LYS A 110 -12.42 -13.71 2.54
CA LYS A 110 -12.13 -15.09 3.00
C LYS A 110 -13.25 -15.67 3.86
N LYS A 111 -14.05 -14.82 4.51
CA LYS A 111 -15.26 -15.24 5.27
C LYS A 111 -16.52 -15.26 4.40
N GLY A 112 -16.45 -14.94 3.11
CA GLY A 112 -17.62 -14.85 2.21
C GLY A 112 -18.57 -13.69 2.53
N LEU A 113 -18.10 -12.68 3.26
CA LEU A 113 -18.92 -11.57 3.72
C LEU A 113 -18.76 -10.30 2.86
N LEU A 114 -17.71 -10.22 2.04
CA LEU A 114 -17.39 -8.99 1.30
C LEU A 114 -18.51 -8.58 0.33
N ASN A 115 -19.16 -9.54 -0.31
CA ASN A 115 -20.26 -9.31 -1.25
C ASN A 115 -21.55 -8.81 -0.57
N LYS A 116 -21.66 -8.93 0.75
CA LYS A 116 -22.79 -8.42 1.54
C LYS A 116 -22.59 -6.95 1.93
N LEU A 117 -21.36 -6.42 1.80
CA LEU A 117 -21.05 -5.04 2.11
C LEU A 117 -21.77 -4.11 1.13
N LYS A 118 -22.66 -3.28 1.65
CA LYS A 118 -23.40 -2.29 0.87
C LYS A 118 -22.69 -0.93 0.92
N GLY A 119 -22.45 -0.34 -0.26
CA GLY A 119 -21.84 0.98 -0.38
C GLY A 119 -20.32 0.94 -0.50
N LYS A 120 -19.73 2.12 -0.45
CA LYS A 120 -18.27 2.34 -0.54
C LYS A 120 -17.70 2.71 0.82
N LEU A 121 -16.41 2.42 0.97
CA LEU A 121 -15.62 2.79 2.14
C LEU A 121 -14.75 3.99 1.78
N TYR A 122 -14.84 5.04 2.56
CA TYR A 122 -14.15 6.30 2.32
C TYR A 122 -12.92 6.40 3.22
N ILE A 123 -11.77 6.73 2.65
CA ILE A 123 -10.50 6.77 3.38
C ILE A 123 -9.61 7.89 2.85
N GLY A 124 -8.92 8.59 3.74
CA GLY A 124 -7.90 9.56 3.39
C GLY A 124 -8.06 10.93 3.99
N GLN A 125 -6.98 11.71 3.90
CA GLN A 125 -6.90 13.04 4.51
C GLN A 125 -7.82 14.07 3.85
N GLY A 126 -8.16 13.86 2.57
CA GLY A 126 -9.09 14.72 1.85
C GLY A 126 -10.50 14.73 2.43
N TYR A 127 -10.82 13.81 3.36
CA TYR A 127 -12.10 13.77 4.07
C TYR A 127 -12.08 14.50 5.42
N LYS A 128 -10.97 15.10 5.84
CA LYS A 128 -10.92 15.90 7.06
C LYS A 128 -11.96 17.02 7.02
N ASN A 129 -12.73 17.16 8.11
CA ASN A 129 -13.78 18.17 8.27
C ASN A 129 -14.95 18.07 7.26
N LYS A 130 -15.06 16.99 6.49
CA LYS A 130 -16.21 16.71 5.63
C LYS A 130 -17.22 15.85 6.37
N GLN A 131 -18.51 16.11 6.14
CA GLN A 131 -19.63 15.29 6.64
C GLN A 131 -20.16 14.40 5.50
N SER A 132 -20.53 13.16 5.82
CA SER A 132 -21.12 12.23 4.86
C SER A 132 -21.85 11.10 5.58
N ASP A 133 -22.87 10.55 4.93
CA ASP A 133 -23.59 9.35 5.41
C ASP A 133 -22.89 8.04 5.01
N GLY A 134 -21.76 8.12 4.32
CA GLY A 134 -20.93 6.96 3.94
C GLY A 134 -20.24 6.33 5.14
N ILE A 135 -19.52 5.23 4.88
CA ILE A 135 -18.71 4.53 5.88
C ILE A 135 -17.29 5.04 5.78
N GLY A 136 -16.85 5.80 6.77
CA GLY A 136 -15.50 6.35 6.86
C GLY A 136 -14.52 5.42 7.57
N ILE A 137 -13.27 5.40 7.11
CA ILE A 137 -12.19 4.60 7.70
C ILE A 137 -11.07 5.53 8.18
N GLY A 138 -10.79 5.47 9.47
CA GLY A 138 -9.76 6.28 10.11
C GLY A 138 -10.23 7.64 10.62
N SER A 139 -9.39 8.27 11.46
CA SER A 139 -9.71 9.55 12.11
C SER A 139 -9.97 10.71 11.14
N CYS A 140 -9.46 10.63 9.91
CA CYS A 140 -9.71 11.65 8.88
C CYS A 140 -11.18 11.71 8.43
N THR A 141 -11.95 10.65 8.68
CA THR A 141 -13.37 10.56 8.33
C THR A 141 -14.28 10.73 9.56
N SER A 142 -13.81 11.39 10.61
CA SER A 142 -14.55 11.55 11.87
C SER A 142 -15.88 12.31 11.75
N GLY A 143 -16.07 13.09 10.68
CA GLY A 143 -17.35 13.75 10.38
C GLY A 143 -18.39 12.84 9.72
N PHE A 144 -18.06 11.58 9.42
CA PHE A 144 -18.99 10.64 8.82
C PHE A 144 -19.90 10.04 9.91
N THR A 145 -21.17 9.81 9.59
CA THR A 145 -22.14 9.20 10.54
C THR A 145 -21.72 7.79 10.96
N LYS A 146 -21.06 7.07 10.06
CA LYS A 146 -20.51 5.74 10.29
C LYS A 146 -19.01 5.79 10.05
N HIS A 147 -18.19 5.62 11.08
CA HIS A 147 -16.74 5.61 10.87
C HIS A 147 -16.00 4.69 11.86
N VAL A 148 -14.88 4.16 11.40
CA VAL A 148 -13.93 3.40 12.21
C VAL A 148 -12.83 4.35 12.68
N LYS A 149 -12.66 4.49 14.00
CA LYS A 149 -11.64 5.35 14.61
C LYS A 149 -10.23 4.75 14.45
N GLY A 150 -9.24 5.63 14.44
CA GLY A 150 -7.81 5.25 14.47
C GLY A 150 -6.97 5.99 13.44
N CYS A 151 -5.67 6.09 13.69
CA CYS A 151 -4.71 6.73 12.79
C CYS A 151 -3.34 6.03 12.90
N PRO A 152 -3.12 4.92 12.16
CA PRO A 152 -4.08 4.15 11.38
C PRO A 152 -5.10 3.38 12.26
N PRO A 153 -6.29 3.06 11.75
CA PRO A 153 -7.19 2.12 12.41
C PRO A 153 -6.62 0.70 12.31
N LYS A 154 -6.80 -0.10 13.36
CA LYS A 154 -6.38 -1.51 13.31
C LYS A 154 -7.27 -2.29 12.33
N ALA A 155 -6.68 -3.15 11.53
CA ALA A 155 -7.42 -3.97 10.57
C ALA A 155 -8.49 -4.84 11.25
N ARG A 156 -8.23 -5.34 12.47
CA ARG A 156 -9.21 -6.08 13.27
C ARG A 156 -10.44 -5.23 13.57
N ASP A 157 -10.24 -4.00 14.01
CA ASP A 157 -11.34 -3.10 14.39
C ASP A 157 -12.19 -2.76 13.16
N ILE A 158 -11.57 -2.61 11.99
CA ILE A 158 -12.28 -2.45 10.71
C ILE A 158 -13.13 -3.69 10.40
N VAL A 159 -12.56 -4.90 10.53
CA VAL A 159 -13.28 -6.16 10.28
C VAL A 159 -14.49 -6.26 11.21
N GLU A 160 -14.29 -6.08 12.51
CA GLU A 160 -15.36 -6.17 13.53
C GLU A 160 -16.48 -5.15 13.24
N TYR A 161 -16.11 -3.92 12.94
CA TYR A 161 -17.08 -2.87 12.62
C TYR A 161 -17.90 -3.20 11.36
N LEU A 162 -17.24 -3.59 10.28
CA LEU A 162 -17.92 -3.91 9.03
C LEU A 162 -18.77 -5.18 9.14
N GLN A 163 -18.37 -6.15 9.95
CA GLN A 163 -19.20 -7.32 10.25
C GLN A 163 -20.50 -6.95 11.00
N GLY A 164 -20.45 -5.94 11.86
CA GLY A 164 -21.65 -5.42 12.54
C GLY A 164 -22.62 -4.67 11.62
N LEU A 165 -22.22 -4.32 10.40
CA LEU A 165 -23.06 -3.63 9.40
C LEU A 165 -23.67 -4.59 8.36
N ILE A 166 -23.20 -5.84 8.32
CA ILE A 166 -23.61 -6.91 7.36
C ILE A 166 -24.61 -7.85 8.00
#